data_0e10136ef0d1cb30e59511e27fbea233
#
_entry.id   0e10136ef0d1cb30e59511e27fbea233
#
_cell.length_a   1.000
_cell.length_b   1.000
_cell.length_c   1.000
_cell.angle_alpha   90.00
_cell.angle_beta   90.00
_cell.angle_gamma   90.00
#
_symmetry.space_group_name_H-M   'P 1'
#
loop_
_entity.id
_entity.type
_entity.pdbx_description
1 polymer ?
#
loop_
_entity_poly.entity_id
_entity_poly.type
_entity_poly.pdbx_seq_one_letter_code
_entity_poly.pdbx_strand_id
1 'polypeptide(L)'
;AGTAKECGIICIPGIELSIEHENELHMLGYGIDIHDRELKAFCEEMVQERSTRNEKIITFLADQGVDVTMEEVAEKAGSDVIGRPHFARVMVEKGYVSSVKEAFDKYLATEEFSKIERKKPSARQGISMIRKAGGVAVLAHPVSLKKTGEAMEEEIRKLTSLGLSGIETYYSTHTPEQIREYHALAQKYHLVETAGSDFHGEKVKPTIFLGKKEGGKEWLVDKELE
;
A
#
# COMPACT_ATOMS: atom_id res chain seq x y z
N ALA A 1 6.41 -19.72 2.24
CA ALA A 1 6.75 -20.57 1.08
C ALA A 1 6.66 -22.07 1.40
N GLY A 2 7.14 -22.54 2.56
CA GLY A 2 7.07 -23.97 2.93
C GLY A 2 5.66 -24.54 2.91
N THR A 3 4.76 -23.98 3.69
CA THR A 3 3.35 -24.38 3.81
C THR A 3 2.59 -24.31 2.48
N ALA A 4 2.85 -23.32 1.65
CA ALA A 4 2.23 -23.20 0.32
C ALA A 4 2.63 -24.38 -0.57
N LYS A 5 3.91 -24.78 -0.55
CA LYS A 5 4.41 -25.93 -1.30
C LYS A 5 3.76 -27.24 -0.84
N GLU A 6 3.59 -27.43 0.48
CA GLU A 6 2.90 -28.59 1.06
C GLU A 6 1.43 -28.66 0.64
N CYS A 7 0.79 -27.51 0.45
CA CYS A 7 -0.59 -27.39 -0.03
C CYS A 7 -0.72 -27.39 -1.56
N GLY A 8 0.37 -27.53 -2.33
CA GLY A 8 0.34 -27.45 -3.80
C GLY A 8 0.01 -26.07 -4.35
N ILE A 9 0.22 -24.99 -3.57
CA ILE A 9 -0.08 -23.61 -3.95
C ILE A 9 1.20 -22.95 -4.46
N ILE A 10 1.11 -22.24 -5.58
CA ILE A 10 2.19 -21.37 -6.07
C ILE A 10 2.20 -20.11 -5.22
N CYS A 11 3.33 -19.85 -4.55
CA CYS A 11 3.55 -18.65 -3.76
C CYS A 11 4.65 -17.81 -4.42
N ILE A 12 4.30 -16.63 -4.87
CA ILE A 12 5.25 -15.65 -5.45
C ILE A 12 5.65 -14.69 -4.34
N PRO A 13 6.94 -14.62 -3.97
CA PRO A 13 7.40 -13.65 -2.98
C PRO A 13 7.25 -12.23 -3.54
N GLY A 14 6.82 -11.31 -2.69
CA GLY A 14 6.60 -9.94 -3.10
C GLY A 14 6.78 -8.95 -1.98
N ILE A 15 6.81 -7.67 -2.35
CA ILE A 15 6.87 -6.54 -1.43
C ILE A 15 5.96 -5.43 -1.92
N GLU A 16 5.42 -4.64 -1.00
CA GLU A 16 4.76 -3.38 -1.29
C GLU A 16 5.53 -2.22 -0.68
N LEU A 17 5.97 -1.29 -1.52
CA LEU A 17 6.72 -0.11 -1.12
C LEU A 17 5.83 1.15 -1.19
N SER A 18 5.79 1.92 -0.09
CA SER A 18 5.24 3.27 -0.14
C SER A 18 6.26 4.21 -0.78
N ILE A 19 5.86 4.90 -1.84
CA ILE A 19 6.70 5.79 -2.65
C ILE A 19 6.37 7.25 -2.34
N GLU A 20 7.36 8.14 -2.44
CA GLU A 20 7.17 9.57 -2.33
C GLU A 20 6.34 10.10 -3.51
N HIS A 21 5.21 10.69 -3.20
CA HIS A 21 4.27 11.24 -4.16
C HIS A 21 3.28 12.20 -3.47
N GLU A 22 2.69 13.13 -4.21
CA GLU A 22 1.65 14.06 -3.71
C GLU A 22 0.40 13.34 -3.18
N ASN A 23 0.06 12.21 -3.80
CA ASN A 23 -1.00 11.31 -3.36
C ASN A 23 -0.41 9.99 -2.85
N GLU A 24 -1.25 9.01 -2.56
CA GLU A 24 -0.79 7.68 -2.18
C GLU A 24 -0.33 6.91 -3.40
N LEU A 25 0.98 6.66 -3.49
CA LEU A 25 1.60 5.84 -4.51
C LEU A 25 2.27 4.65 -3.85
N HIS A 26 1.81 3.45 -4.19
CA HIS A 26 2.44 2.21 -3.77
C HIS A 26 2.98 1.45 -4.99
N MET A 27 4.09 0.75 -4.77
CA MET A 27 4.76 -0.04 -5.78
C MET A 27 4.88 -1.48 -5.30
N LEU A 28 4.28 -2.42 -6.02
CA LEU A 28 4.45 -3.84 -5.77
C LEU A 28 5.70 -4.36 -6.46
N GLY A 29 6.41 -5.25 -5.78
CA GLY A 29 7.49 -6.03 -6.37
C GLY A 29 7.12 -7.50 -6.34
N TYR A 30 6.90 -8.12 -7.49
CA TYR A 30 6.63 -9.56 -7.59
C TYR A 30 7.87 -10.33 -7.97
N GLY A 31 8.06 -11.52 -7.39
CA GLY A 31 9.16 -12.42 -7.73
C GLY A 31 10.54 -11.96 -7.24
N ILE A 32 10.58 -11.13 -6.20
CA ILE A 32 11.83 -10.66 -5.60
C ILE A 32 12.62 -11.79 -4.93
N ASP A 33 13.94 -11.70 -4.94
CA ASP A 33 14.77 -12.51 -4.07
C ASP A 33 14.72 -11.97 -2.64
N ILE A 34 14.02 -12.69 -1.75
CA ILE A 34 13.89 -12.33 -0.34
C ILE A 34 15.20 -12.39 0.45
N HIS A 35 16.25 -12.95 -0.15
CA HIS A 35 17.60 -13.05 0.44
C HIS A 35 18.55 -11.97 -0.10
N ASP A 36 18.09 -11.13 -1.04
CA ASP A 36 18.88 -10.03 -1.57
C ASP A 36 19.27 -9.06 -0.44
N ARG A 37 20.58 -8.79 -0.32
CA ARG A 37 21.11 -8.00 0.79
C ARG A 37 20.82 -6.50 0.63
N GLU A 38 20.80 -5.98 -0.60
CA GLU A 38 20.51 -4.56 -0.84
C GLU A 38 19.03 -4.29 -0.55
N LEU A 39 18.13 -5.18 -1.00
CA LEU A 39 16.71 -5.07 -0.70
C LEU A 39 16.44 -5.15 0.80
N LYS A 40 17.10 -6.07 1.50
CA LYS A 40 16.95 -6.20 2.96
C LYS A 40 17.38 -4.93 3.68
N ALA A 41 18.56 -4.39 3.39
CA ALA A 41 19.04 -3.14 3.99
C ALA A 41 18.13 -1.96 3.67
N PHE A 42 17.61 -1.88 2.43
CA PHE A 42 16.64 -0.87 2.04
C PHE A 42 15.33 -0.98 2.83
N CYS A 43 14.81 -2.18 3.04
CA CYS A 43 13.62 -2.40 3.87
C CYS A 43 13.86 -2.00 5.33
N GLU A 44 15.02 -2.35 5.89
CA GLU A 44 15.40 -1.97 7.26
C GLU A 44 15.46 -0.45 7.42
N GLU A 45 16.01 0.29 6.44
CA GLU A 45 15.97 1.76 6.43
C GLU A 45 14.53 2.28 6.43
N MET A 46 13.65 1.73 5.59
CA MET A 46 12.24 2.17 5.51
C MET A 46 11.46 1.85 6.78
N VAL A 47 11.75 0.76 7.45
CA VAL A 47 11.18 0.40 8.76
C VAL A 47 11.65 1.41 9.83
N GLN A 48 12.93 1.75 9.85
CA GLN A 48 13.48 2.73 10.79
C GLN A 48 12.85 4.13 10.60
N GLU A 49 12.72 4.58 9.35
CA GLU A 49 12.04 5.86 9.03
C GLU A 49 10.58 5.86 9.50
N ARG A 50 9.90 4.71 9.39
CA ARG A 50 8.53 4.55 9.92
C ARG A 50 8.50 4.60 11.44
N SER A 51 9.44 3.95 12.12
CA SER A 51 9.55 3.98 13.59
C SER A 51 9.77 5.41 14.09
N THR A 52 10.74 6.12 13.54
CA THR A 52 11.01 7.52 13.88
C THR A 52 9.78 8.42 13.68
N ARG A 53 9.05 8.21 12.59
CA ARG A 53 7.79 8.95 12.37
C ARG A 53 6.73 8.59 13.41
N ASN A 54 6.61 7.33 13.81
CA ASN A 54 5.63 6.90 14.80
C ASN A 54 5.91 7.51 16.18
N GLU A 55 7.17 7.67 16.57
CA GLU A 55 7.57 8.39 17.78
C GLU A 55 7.13 9.86 17.71
N LYS A 56 7.29 10.52 16.57
CA LYS A 56 6.78 11.87 16.34
C LYS A 56 5.26 11.96 16.45
N ILE A 57 4.54 10.92 16.03
CA ILE A 57 3.07 10.86 16.18
C ILE A 57 2.69 10.79 17.67
N ILE A 58 3.39 10.00 18.47
CA ILE A 58 3.17 9.94 19.93
C ILE A 58 3.34 11.33 20.54
N THR A 59 4.44 12.00 20.23
CA THR A 59 4.70 13.36 20.73
C THR A 59 3.58 14.32 20.29
N PHE A 60 3.21 14.32 19.03
CA PHE A 60 2.14 15.15 18.50
C PHE A 60 0.81 14.91 19.21
N LEU A 61 0.43 13.66 19.44
CA LEU A 61 -0.80 13.31 20.15
C LEU A 61 -0.77 13.75 21.61
N ALA A 62 0.36 13.58 22.29
CA ALA A 62 0.56 14.05 23.66
C ALA A 62 0.39 15.57 23.78
N ASP A 63 0.93 16.35 22.83
CA ASP A 63 0.76 17.81 22.75
C ASP A 63 -0.72 18.23 22.55
N GLN A 64 -1.55 17.33 22.01
CA GLN A 64 -2.99 17.51 21.85
C GLN A 64 -3.82 16.97 23.05
N GLY A 65 -3.15 16.53 24.12
CA GLY A 65 -3.79 15.94 25.30
C GLY A 65 -4.28 14.50 25.09
N VAL A 66 -3.79 13.81 24.07
CA VAL A 66 -4.10 12.41 23.77
C VAL A 66 -2.93 11.53 24.19
N ASP A 67 -3.09 10.86 25.32
CA ASP A 67 -2.07 9.97 25.90
C ASP A 67 -2.20 8.56 25.27
N VAL A 68 -1.26 8.24 24.38
CA VAL A 68 -1.14 6.96 23.67
C VAL A 68 0.32 6.55 23.68
N THR A 69 0.63 5.29 23.96
CA THR A 69 1.99 4.78 23.97
C THR A 69 2.29 3.90 22.76
N MET A 70 3.59 3.75 22.43
CA MET A 70 4.01 2.87 21.34
C MET A 70 3.69 1.39 21.63
N GLU A 71 3.74 0.97 22.90
CA GLU A 71 3.40 -0.38 23.32
C GLU A 71 1.92 -0.68 23.04
N GLU A 72 1.00 0.22 23.41
CA GLU A 72 -0.43 0.10 23.12
C GLU A 72 -0.68 -0.01 21.60
N VAL A 73 0.01 0.81 20.81
CA VAL A 73 -0.15 0.83 19.34
C VAL A 73 0.43 -0.45 18.71
N ALA A 74 1.56 -0.94 19.18
CA ALA A 74 2.18 -2.18 18.71
C ALA A 74 1.31 -3.40 19.00
N GLU A 75 0.68 -3.46 20.19
CA GLU A 75 -0.29 -4.51 20.51
C GLU A 75 -1.46 -4.55 19.54
N LYS A 76 -1.96 -3.38 19.11
CA LYS A 76 -3.04 -3.29 18.12
C LYS A 76 -2.60 -3.60 16.69
N ALA A 77 -1.34 -3.40 16.37
CA ALA A 77 -0.81 -3.72 15.04
C ALA A 77 -0.75 -5.23 14.80
N GLY A 78 -0.38 -6.01 15.81
CA GLY A 78 -0.19 -7.45 15.69
C GLY A 78 0.88 -7.85 14.65
N SER A 79 1.70 -6.89 14.22
CA SER A 79 2.77 -7.04 13.22
C SER A 79 3.81 -5.94 13.41
N ASP A 80 4.98 -6.08 12.76
CA ASP A 80 6.06 -5.09 12.81
C ASP A 80 5.72 -3.78 12.06
N VAL A 81 4.64 -3.76 11.29
CA VAL A 81 4.25 -2.60 10.49
C VAL A 81 3.17 -1.79 11.17
N ILE A 82 3.57 -0.77 11.91
CA ILE A 82 2.67 0.16 12.59
C ILE A 82 2.30 1.33 11.66
N GLY A 83 1.00 1.60 11.53
CA GLY A 83 0.45 2.69 10.74
C GLY A 83 -0.62 3.49 11.49
N ARG A 84 -1.01 4.63 10.95
CA ARG A 84 -2.04 5.53 11.52
C ARG A 84 -3.33 4.84 12.00
N PRO A 85 -3.87 3.82 11.31
CA PRO A 85 -5.07 3.13 11.78
C PRO A 85 -4.91 2.47 13.14
N HIS A 86 -3.69 2.06 13.52
CA HIS A 86 -3.45 1.44 14.83
C HIS A 86 -3.51 2.48 15.96
N PHE A 87 -2.95 3.68 15.74
CA PHE A 87 -3.10 4.82 16.65
C PHE A 87 -4.60 5.17 16.81
N ALA A 88 -5.33 5.29 15.69
CA ALA A 88 -6.75 5.60 15.72
C ALA A 88 -7.57 4.59 16.55
N ARG A 89 -7.22 3.30 16.49
CA ARG A 89 -7.88 2.26 17.29
C ARG A 89 -7.61 2.41 18.77
N VAL A 90 -6.36 2.68 19.16
CA VAL A 90 -6.00 2.94 20.57
C VAL A 90 -6.76 4.18 21.08
N MET A 91 -6.85 5.24 20.27
CA MET A 91 -7.60 6.44 20.62
C MET A 91 -9.09 6.16 20.85
N VAL A 92 -9.70 5.30 20.02
CA VAL A 92 -11.10 4.87 20.21
C VAL A 92 -11.25 4.06 21.51
N GLU A 93 -10.38 3.10 21.77
CA GLU A 93 -10.45 2.28 22.97
C GLU A 93 -10.24 3.07 24.27
N LYS A 94 -9.38 4.07 24.24
CA LYS A 94 -9.16 4.99 25.37
C LYS A 94 -10.22 6.09 25.48
N GLY A 95 -11.20 6.14 24.55
CA GLY A 95 -12.31 7.08 24.60
C GLY A 95 -11.99 8.52 24.20
N TYR A 96 -10.82 8.77 23.58
CA TYR A 96 -10.48 10.09 23.05
C TYR A 96 -11.33 10.49 21.84
N VAL A 97 -11.81 9.51 21.08
CA VAL A 97 -12.66 9.65 19.91
C VAL A 97 -13.68 8.52 19.86
N SER A 98 -14.80 8.72 19.17
CA SER A 98 -15.89 7.74 19.04
C SER A 98 -15.69 6.75 17.88
N SER A 99 -14.81 7.09 16.94
CA SER A 99 -14.56 6.26 15.75
C SER A 99 -13.16 6.50 15.17
N VAL A 100 -12.69 5.52 14.38
CA VAL A 100 -11.45 5.65 13.60
C VAL A 100 -11.53 6.86 12.66
N LYS A 101 -12.70 7.07 12.02
CA LYS A 101 -12.89 8.23 11.15
C LYS A 101 -12.68 9.55 11.90
N GLU A 102 -13.26 9.68 13.09
CA GLU A 102 -13.10 10.88 13.93
C GLU A 102 -11.63 11.10 14.32
N ALA A 103 -10.86 10.02 14.62
CA ALA A 103 -9.45 10.11 14.89
C ALA A 103 -8.67 10.71 13.71
N PHE A 104 -9.01 10.31 12.48
CA PHE A 104 -8.40 10.88 11.29
C PHE A 104 -8.80 12.34 11.09
N ASP A 105 -10.09 12.65 11.17
CA ASP A 105 -10.62 13.99 10.92
C ASP A 105 -10.05 15.03 11.92
N LYS A 106 -9.88 14.64 13.20
CA LYS A 106 -9.46 15.57 14.25
C LYS A 106 -7.94 15.62 14.47
N TYR A 107 -7.21 14.51 14.21
CA TYR A 107 -5.81 14.39 14.61
C TYR A 107 -4.90 13.87 13.49
N LEU A 108 -5.20 12.68 12.89
CA LEU A 108 -4.25 11.92 12.11
C LEU A 108 -4.23 12.24 10.60
N ALA A 109 -5.08 13.20 10.14
CA ALA A 109 -5.13 13.69 8.78
C ALA A 109 -5.29 15.22 8.69
N THR A 110 -4.96 15.94 9.75
CA THR A 110 -4.96 17.41 9.79
C THR A 110 -3.77 18.00 9.05
N GLU A 111 -3.82 19.29 8.75
CA GLU A 111 -2.69 20.03 8.15
C GLU A 111 -1.45 19.99 9.06
N GLU A 112 -1.65 20.14 10.38
CA GLU A 112 -0.54 20.05 11.35
C GLU A 112 0.07 18.65 11.38
N PHE A 113 -0.75 17.62 11.34
CA PHE A 113 -0.27 16.24 11.24
C PHE A 113 0.52 16.00 9.95
N SER A 114 0.17 16.65 8.84
CA SER A 114 0.85 16.48 7.56
C SER A 114 2.32 16.89 7.60
N LYS A 115 2.71 17.72 8.59
CA LYS A 115 4.10 18.15 8.84
C LYS A 115 4.95 17.05 9.49
N ILE A 116 4.32 15.97 9.97
CA ILE A 116 5.03 14.78 10.48
C ILE A 116 5.42 13.92 9.27
N GLU A 117 6.46 14.31 8.61
CA GLU A 117 6.96 13.64 7.43
C GLU A 117 7.69 12.34 7.77
N ARG A 118 7.61 11.39 6.85
CA ARG A 118 8.43 10.20 6.79
C ARG A 118 9.17 10.21 5.46
N LYS A 119 10.47 10.03 5.48
CA LYS A 119 11.22 9.82 4.25
C LYS A 119 10.70 8.57 3.55
N LYS A 120 10.30 8.72 2.32
CA LYS A 120 9.90 7.65 1.43
C LYS A 120 10.87 7.58 0.25
N PRO A 121 11.08 6.42 -0.35
CA PRO A 121 11.88 6.33 -1.56
C PRO A 121 11.16 7.01 -2.72
N SER A 122 11.90 7.64 -3.62
CA SER A 122 11.38 8.09 -4.90
C SER A 122 10.94 6.90 -5.76
N ALA A 123 10.08 7.13 -6.76
CA ALA A 123 9.66 6.08 -7.69
C ALA A 123 10.86 5.40 -8.38
N ARG A 124 11.88 6.18 -8.77
CA ARG A 124 13.13 5.65 -9.34
C ARG A 124 13.85 4.69 -8.38
N GLN A 125 13.97 5.05 -7.11
CA GLN A 125 14.63 4.21 -6.11
C GLN A 125 13.85 2.92 -5.87
N GLY A 126 12.52 3.01 -5.67
CA GLY A 126 11.67 1.83 -5.45
C GLY A 126 11.69 0.86 -6.62
N ILE A 127 11.46 1.36 -7.84
CA ILE A 127 11.49 0.54 -9.07
C ILE A 127 12.88 -0.10 -9.26
N SER A 128 13.95 0.68 -9.08
CA SER A 128 15.32 0.17 -9.23
C SER A 128 15.60 -0.93 -8.22
N MET A 129 15.19 -0.77 -6.96
CA MET A 129 15.41 -1.75 -5.90
C MET A 129 14.69 -3.06 -6.19
N ILE A 130 13.40 -3.00 -6.58
CA ILE A 130 12.61 -4.18 -6.95
C ILE A 130 13.29 -4.95 -8.09
N ARG A 131 13.71 -4.23 -9.14
CA ARG A 131 14.35 -4.83 -10.31
C ARG A 131 15.73 -5.44 -10.01
N LYS A 132 16.54 -4.79 -9.19
CA LYS A 132 17.84 -5.32 -8.72
C LYS A 132 17.68 -6.61 -7.94
N ALA A 133 16.62 -6.71 -7.13
CA ALA A 133 16.26 -7.93 -6.41
C ALA A 133 15.61 -9.00 -7.31
N GLY A 134 15.66 -8.86 -8.63
CA GLY A 134 15.11 -9.81 -9.61
C GLY A 134 13.62 -9.73 -9.83
N GLY A 135 12.92 -8.78 -9.18
CA GLY A 135 11.46 -8.65 -9.21
C GLY A 135 10.94 -7.80 -10.37
N VAL A 136 9.63 -7.85 -10.54
CA VAL A 136 8.84 -7.04 -11.49
C VAL A 136 8.14 -5.93 -10.72
N ALA A 137 8.37 -4.66 -11.12
CA ALA A 137 7.74 -3.51 -10.49
C ALA A 137 6.36 -3.24 -11.10
N VAL A 138 5.33 -3.20 -10.25
CA VAL A 138 3.92 -3.03 -10.62
C VAL A 138 3.32 -1.89 -9.82
N LEU A 139 2.60 -0.98 -10.48
CA LEU A 139 1.84 0.08 -9.80
C LEU A 139 0.63 -0.53 -9.09
N ALA A 140 0.57 -0.38 -7.77
CA ALA A 140 -0.54 -0.85 -6.94
C ALA A 140 -1.74 0.10 -7.04
N HIS A 141 -2.96 -0.45 -6.98
CA HIS A 141 -4.23 0.29 -6.82
C HIS A 141 -4.20 1.75 -7.34
N PRO A 142 -4.02 1.97 -8.67
CA PRO A 142 -3.78 3.29 -9.27
C PRO A 142 -4.87 4.33 -8.95
N VAL A 143 -6.06 3.92 -8.51
CA VAL A 143 -7.12 4.81 -8.02
C VAL A 143 -6.64 5.73 -6.87
N SER A 144 -5.67 5.29 -6.07
CA SER A 144 -5.09 6.07 -4.97
C SER A 144 -4.34 7.32 -5.42
N LEU A 145 -3.92 7.36 -6.69
CA LEU A 145 -3.28 8.53 -7.29
C LEU A 145 -4.26 9.69 -7.50
N LYS A 146 -5.58 9.43 -7.46
CA LYS A 146 -6.64 10.43 -7.69
C LYS A 146 -6.48 11.19 -9.01
N LYS A 147 -5.96 10.50 -10.03
CA LYS A 147 -5.75 10.97 -11.39
C LYS A 147 -6.63 10.18 -12.34
N THR A 148 -7.04 10.78 -13.45
CA THR A 148 -7.81 10.15 -14.54
C THR A 148 -7.40 10.77 -15.88
N GLY A 149 -7.69 10.10 -16.98
CA GLY A 149 -7.44 10.60 -18.33
C GLY A 149 -5.97 10.94 -18.58
N GLU A 150 -5.71 12.10 -19.16
CA GLU A 150 -4.35 12.56 -19.52
C GLU A 150 -3.41 12.62 -18.31
N ALA A 151 -3.90 13.00 -17.14
CA ALA A 151 -3.07 13.08 -15.93
C ALA A 151 -2.64 11.69 -15.42
N MET A 152 -3.50 10.68 -15.54
CA MET A 152 -3.16 9.30 -15.21
C MET A 152 -2.18 8.74 -16.26
N GLU A 153 -2.43 8.99 -17.53
CA GLU A 153 -1.54 8.54 -18.61
C GLU A 153 -0.12 9.14 -18.47
N GLU A 154 -0.02 10.43 -18.16
CA GLU A 154 1.28 11.09 -17.91
C GLU A 154 2.04 10.42 -16.76
N GLU A 155 1.35 10.08 -15.68
CA GLU A 155 1.97 9.40 -14.53
C GLU A 155 2.46 7.99 -14.93
N ILE A 156 1.63 7.21 -15.64
CA ILE A 156 2.02 5.90 -16.16
C ILE A 156 3.23 6.01 -17.09
N ARG A 157 3.24 6.96 -18.00
CA ARG A 157 4.35 7.22 -18.92
C ARG A 157 5.64 7.52 -18.16
N LYS A 158 5.57 8.37 -17.14
CA LYS A 158 6.69 8.70 -16.27
C LYS A 158 7.21 7.46 -15.53
N LEU A 159 6.34 6.69 -14.89
CA LEU A 159 6.73 5.48 -14.16
C LEU A 159 7.32 4.42 -15.11
N THR A 160 6.76 4.24 -16.30
CA THR A 160 7.26 3.32 -17.32
C THR A 160 8.67 3.72 -17.78
N SER A 161 8.94 5.02 -17.94
CA SER A 161 10.29 5.50 -18.27
C SER A 161 11.33 5.21 -17.18
N LEU A 162 10.89 4.95 -15.94
CA LEU A 162 11.72 4.53 -14.81
C LEU A 162 11.87 3.01 -14.70
N GLY A 163 11.11 2.25 -15.50
CA GLY A 163 11.18 0.79 -15.55
C GLY A 163 10.00 0.08 -14.88
N LEU A 164 8.87 0.77 -14.66
CA LEU A 164 7.61 0.13 -14.32
C LEU A 164 7.28 -0.92 -15.39
N SER A 165 6.85 -2.10 -14.98
CA SER A 165 6.59 -3.23 -15.87
C SER A 165 5.16 -3.77 -15.75
N GLY A 166 4.37 -3.28 -14.80
CA GLY A 166 2.98 -3.71 -14.63
C GLY A 166 2.11 -2.69 -13.91
N ILE A 167 0.82 -2.94 -13.93
CA ILE A 167 -0.22 -2.14 -13.27
C ILE A 167 -1.29 -3.06 -12.69
N GLU A 168 -1.76 -2.77 -11.49
CA GLU A 168 -2.88 -3.47 -10.88
C GLU A 168 -4.20 -2.94 -11.48
N THR A 169 -4.63 -3.58 -12.57
CA THR A 169 -5.86 -3.23 -13.30
C THR A 169 -7.09 -3.62 -12.51
N TYR A 170 -7.04 -4.78 -11.88
CA TYR A 170 -8.17 -5.36 -11.14
C TYR A 170 -7.93 -5.22 -9.64
N TYR A 171 -8.65 -4.30 -9.01
CA TYR A 171 -8.55 -4.02 -7.59
C TYR A 171 -9.94 -3.98 -6.93
N SER A 172 -10.01 -4.30 -5.64
CA SER A 172 -11.27 -4.50 -4.93
C SER A 172 -12.28 -3.35 -5.08
N THR A 173 -11.83 -2.11 -5.16
CA THR A 173 -12.68 -0.91 -5.24
C THR A 173 -12.68 -0.23 -6.60
N HIS A 174 -11.97 -0.77 -7.61
CA HIS A 174 -12.01 -0.19 -8.96
C HIS A 174 -13.39 -0.31 -9.59
N THR A 175 -13.85 0.79 -10.18
CA THR A 175 -15.07 0.79 -10.99
C THR A 175 -14.81 0.17 -12.37
N PRO A 176 -15.86 -0.27 -13.08
CA PRO A 176 -15.68 -0.76 -14.44
C PRO A 176 -15.01 0.25 -15.39
N GLU A 177 -15.25 1.55 -15.20
CA GLU A 177 -14.61 2.63 -15.96
C GLU A 177 -13.11 2.68 -15.70
N GLN A 178 -12.70 2.60 -14.43
CA GLN A 178 -11.29 2.58 -14.03
C GLN A 178 -10.58 1.33 -14.56
N ILE A 179 -11.23 0.16 -14.50
CA ILE A 179 -10.67 -1.07 -15.07
C ILE A 179 -10.42 -0.90 -16.56
N ARG A 180 -11.39 -0.35 -17.33
CA ARG A 180 -11.20 -0.10 -18.76
C ARG A 180 -10.07 0.90 -19.04
N GLU A 181 -9.98 1.97 -18.26
CA GLU A 181 -8.91 2.97 -18.38
C GLU A 181 -7.53 2.34 -18.14
N TYR A 182 -7.38 1.59 -17.05
CA TYR A 182 -6.10 0.97 -16.70
C TYR A 182 -5.72 -0.16 -17.65
N HIS A 183 -6.69 -0.93 -18.12
CA HIS A 183 -6.49 -1.91 -19.19
C HIS A 183 -5.95 -1.25 -20.48
N ALA A 184 -6.59 -0.17 -20.93
CA ALA A 184 -6.14 0.55 -22.12
C ALA A 184 -4.71 1.12 -21.97
N LEU A 185 -4.38 1.64 -20.78
CA LEU A 185 -3.03 2.11 -20.46
C LEU A 185 -2.03 0.95 -20.40
N ALA A 186 -2.41 -0.19 -19.82
CA ALA A 186 -1.57 -1.39 -19.80
C ALA A 186 -1.22 -1.84 -21.23
N GLN A 187 -2.21 -1.92 -22.12
CA GLN A 187 -1.99 -2.27 -23.53
C GLN A 187 -1.08 -1.24 -24.23
N LYS A 188 -1.36 0.06 -24.05
CA LYS A 188 -0.61 1.15 -24.70
C LYS A 188 0.87 1.17 -24.29
N TYR A 189 1.18 0.88 -23.02
CA TYR A 189 2.52 0.93 -22.46
C TYR A 189 3.16 -0.45 -22.27
N HIS A 190 2.54 -1.51 -22.79
CA HIS A 190 3.00 -2.91 -22.69
C HIS A 190 3.28 -3.34 -21.25
N LEU A 191 2.39 -2.97 -20.32
CA LEU A 191 2.47 -3.34 -18.93
C LEU A 191 1.76 -4.67 -18.68
N VAL A 192 2.32 -5.47 -17.77
CA VAL A 192 1.65 -6.66 -17.25
C VAL A 192 0.48 -6.22 -16.36
N GLU A 193 -0.68 -6.84 -16.53
CA GLU A 193 -1.85 -6.59 -15.71
C GLU A 193 -1.87 -7.54 -14.51
N THR A 194 -2.18 -7.03 -13.34
CA THR A 194 -2.32 -7.82 -12.12
C THR A 194 -3.66 -7.56 -11.46
N ALA A 195 -4.02 -8.45 -10.54
CA ALA A 195 -5.21 -8.34 -9.71
C ALA A 195 -4.84 -8.46 -8.23
N GLY A 196 -5.44 -7.63 -7.37
CA GLY A 196 -5.23 -7.66 -5.94
C GLY A 196 -6.44 -7.14 -5.16
N SER A 197 -6.68 -7.69 -3.98
CA SER A 197 -7.74 -7.23 -3.08
C SER A 197 -7.23 -6.25 -2.02
N ASP A 198 -5.94 -6.17 -1.82
CA ASP A 198 -5.31 -5.43 -0.71
C ASP A 198 -5.91 -5.85 0.65
N PHE A 199 -6.08 -7.17 0.80
CA PHE A 199 -6.61 -7.76 2.01
C PHE A 199 -5.63 -7.62 3.18
N HIS A 200 -6.10 -7.05 4.28
CA HIS A 200 -5.32 -6.81 5.51
C HIS A 200 -5.88 -7.57 6.72
N GLY A 201 -6.71 -8.59 6.49
CA GLY A 201 -7.44 -9.28 7.54
C GLY A 201 -8.79 -8.64 7.87
N GLU A 202 -9.73 -9.44 8.32
CA GLU A 202 -11.12 -9.04 8.61
C GLU A 202 -11.20 -7.95 9.70
N LYS A 203 -10.25 -7.92 10.64
CA LYS A 203 -10.21 -6.89 11.69
C LYS A 203 -9.78 -5.51 11.16
N VAL A 204 -9.06 -5.45 10.04
CA VAL A 204 -8.54 -4.20 9.47
C VAL A 204 -9.43 -3.69 8.35
N LYS A 205 -9.81 -4.58 7.43
CA LYS A 205 -10.67 -4.29 6.26
C LYS A 205 -11.78 -5.33 6.21
N PRO A 206 -12.86 -5.19 7.01
CA PRO A 206 -13.90 -6.23 7.15
C PRO A 206 -14.70 -6.49 5.88
N THR A 207 -14.72 -5.55 4.93
CA THR A 207 -15.44 -5.68 3.64
C THR A 207 -14.56 -6.22 2.52
N ILE A 208 -13.26 -6.33 2.73
CA ILE A 208 -12.31 -6.82 1.72
C ILE A 208 -12.00 -8.30 2.00
N PHE A 209 -12.14 -9.11 0.99
CA PHE A 209 -11.92 -10.56 1.07
C PHE A 209 -10.71 -10.96 0.24
N LEU A 210 -9.96 -11.96 0.70
CA LEU A 210 -8.83 -12.49 -0.04
C LEU A 210 -9.30 -13.04 -1.41
N GLY A 211 -8.72 -12.52 -2.50
CA GLY A 211 -9.05 -12.93 -3.86
C GLY A 211 -10.45 -12.53 -4.35
N LYS A 212 -11.12 -11.59 -3.67
CA LYS A 212 -12.48 -11.15 -4.05
C LYS A 212 -12.58 -9.62 -4.08
N LYS A 213 -13.54 -9.12 -4.87
CA LYS A 213 -13.95 -7.71 -4.85
C LYS A 213 -14.64 -7.36 -3.54
N GLU A 214 -14.78 -6.06 -3.28
CA GLU A 214 -15.60 -5.54 -2.18
C GLU A 214 -16.99 -6.19 -2.17
N GLY A 215 -17.47 -6.55 -0.98
CA GLY A 215 -18.75 -7.26 -0.82
C GLY A 215 -18.70 -8.75 -1.17
N GLY A 216 -17.51 -9.36 -1.30
CA GLY A 216 -17.33 -10.81 -1.49
C GLY A 216 -17.67 -11.33 -2.88
N LYS A 217 -17.89 -10.45 -3.86
CA LYS A 217 -18.06 -10.83 -5.28
C LYS A 217 -16.75 -11.36 -5.83
N GLU A 218 -16.83 -12.44 -6.61
CA GLU A 218 -15.66 -12.97 -7.29
C GLU A 218 -15.09 -11.95 -8.28
N TRP A 219 -13.77 -12.02 -8.51
CA TRP A 219 -13.16 -11.31 -9.62
C TRP A 219 -13.80 -11.85 -10.90
N LEU A 220 -14.59 -11.04 -11.57
CA LEU A 220 -14.99 -11.34 -12.94
C LEU A 220 -13.70 -11.22 -13.77
N VAL A 221 -13.08 -12.36 -14.01
CA VAL A 221 -12.25 -12.48 -15.21
C VAL A 221 -13.28 -12.44 -16.35
N ASP A 222 -13.43 -11.28 -16.94
CA ASP A 222 -14.32 -11.13 -18.10
C ASP A 222 -13.76 -12.04 -19.18
N LYS A 223 -14.45 -13.14 -19.43
CA LYS A 223 -14.15 -14.02 -20.56
C LYS A 223 -14.33 -13.32 -21.92
N GLU A 224 -14.73 -12.05 -21.89
CA GLU A 224 -14.90 -11.17 -23.05
C GLU A 224 -13.64 -10.35 -23.36
N LEU A 225 -12.54 -10.53 -22.59
CA LEU A 225 -11.24 -9.88 -22.85
C LEU A 225 -10.20 -10.84 -23.45
N GLU A 226 -10.63 -12.03 -23.93
CA GLU A 226 -9.79 -12.91 -24.74
C GLU A 226 -9.83 -12.52 -26.24
#